data_09f0a28db0262387d108df5299b28e08
#
_entry.id   09f0a28db0262387d108df5299b28e08
#
_cell.length_a   1.000
_cell.length_b   1.000
_cell.length_c   1.000
_cell.angle_alpha   90.00
_cell.angle_beta   90.00
_cell.angle_gamma   90.00
#
_symmetry.space_group_name_H-M   'P 1'
#
loop_
_entity.id
_entity.type
_entity.pdbx_description
1 polymer ?
#
loop_
_entity_poly.entity_id
_entity_poly.type
_entity_poly.pdbx_seq_one_letter_code
_entity_poly.pdbx_strand_id
1 'polypeptide(L)'
;MANQTQAAPATGEQSTLGARGQRALEAAAAGLYVFPLYPGTKNMPAVTDWENEATRDPEKITQWWTERPYNIAVATRPSRLVVVDLDPRKPGDDEAPEEPYERCKHGLQVFRMMAAAAGAKFPLDTYRVASPSGGQHLYFRAPDDVELRNSQRRLAPLIDVRAGGGYIVAATSWRREGGSYRALNNRPIAPLPHWLLDALLAARPRPETPPVPAPRPVPAMPSATHSKRMQAYVERIVEAELDKLATVPKGVGKRHEARRNAALKLGNLVGGEHLTRTNALARLLEVALTHVGTTADPNGRVRSRTTAHEVTTTIENGLDYGAKRPRVITEAELEDRR
;
A
#
# COMPACT_ATOMS: atom_id res chain seq x y z
N MET A 1 24.89 1.34 70.24
CA MET A 1 23.75 0.69 69.52
C MET A 1 23.50 1.47 68.26
N ALA A 2 24.05 0.99 67.20
CA ALA A 2 23.93 1.65 65.84
C ALA A 2 22.79 0.96 65.07
N ASN A 3 21.80 1.76 64.69
CA ASN A 3 20.63 1.30 63.98
C ASN A 3 20.98 1.38 62.48
N GLN A 4 21.21 0.24 61.82
CA GLN A 4 21.38 0.15 60.37
C GLN A 4 20.00 0.10 59.71
N THR A 5 19.62 1.21 59.08
CA THR A 5 18.46 1.26 58.24
C THR A 5 18.85 0.61 56.92
N GLN A 6 18.36 -0.59 56.67
CA GLN A 6 18.47 -1.30 55.41
C GLN A 6 17.53 -0.62 54.38
N ALA A 7 18.10 -0.01 53.35
CA ALA A 7 17.34 0.47 52.19
C ALA A 7 16.82 -0.74 51.38
N ALA A 8 15.53 -0.82 51.17
CA ALA A 8 14.91 -1.79 50.29
C ALA A 8 15.36 -1.53 48.83
N PRO A 9 15.58 -2.59 48.03
CA PRO A 9 15.90 -2.41 46.61
C PRO A 9 14.66 -1.88 45.85
N ALA A 10 14.87 -0.83 45.09
CA ALA A 10 13.89 -0.31 44.16
C ALA A 10 13.52 -1.43 43.18
N THR A 11 12.32 -1.96 43.31
CA THR A 11 11.70 -2.82 42.31
C THR A 11 11.47 -1.99 41.04
N GLY A 12 12.40 -2.12 40.08
CA GLY A 12 12.18 -1.62 38.74
C GLY A 12 10.91 -2.25 38.21
N GLU A 13 9.90 -1.44 37.90
CA GLU A 13 8.74 -1.84 37.14
C GLU A 13 9.26 -2.34 35.79
N GLN A 14 9.36 -3.65 35.62
CA GLN A 14 9.52 -4.28 34.33
C GLN A 14 8.23 -3.96 33.58
N SER A 15 8.28 -2.97 32.70
CA SER A 15 7.21 -2.68 31.73
C SER A 15 6.91 -3.97 30.98
N THR A 16 5.83 -4.66 31.37
CA THR A 16 5.45 -5.93 30.73
C THR A 16 4.99 -5.62 29.32
N LEU A 17 5.72 -6.15 28.36
CA LEU A 17 5.38 -6.07 26.95
C LEU A 17 3.95 -6.59 26.73
N GLY A 18 3.05 -5.74 26.27
CA GLY A 18 1.64 -6.12 26.10
C GLY A 18 1.45 -7.21 25.03
N ALA A 19 0.27 -7.82 24.98
CA ALA A 19 -0.05 -8.96 24.11
C ALA A 19 0.34 -8.76 22.62
N ARG A 20 0.26 -7.52 22.10
CA ARG A 20 0.69 -7.23 20.73
C ARG A 20 2.19 -7.23 20.56
N GLY A 21 2.94 -6.71 21.52
CA GLY A 21 4.40 -6.78 21.51
C GLY A 21 4.88 -8.22 21.57
N GLN A 22 4.30 -9.02 22.46
CA GLN A 22 4.59 -10.46 22.50
C GLN A 22 4.30 -11.13 21.15
N ARG A 23 3.17 -10.84 20.54
CA ARG A 23 2.82 -11.38 19.20
C ARG A 23 3.75 -10.90 18.10
N ALA A 24 4.27 -9.67 18.18
CA ALA A 24 5.27 -9.17 17.24
C ALA A 24 6.60 -9.93 17.37
N LEU A 25 7.04 -10.23 18.60
CA LEU A 25 8.22 -11.06 18.85
C LEU A 25 8.04 -12.50 18.35
N GLU A 26 6.87 -13.11 18.56
CA GLU A 26 6.55 -14.43 18.04
C GLU A 26 6.59 -14.46 16.49
N ALA A 27 6.03 -13.43 15.84
CA ALA A 27 6.08 -13.31 14.39
C ALA A 27 7.54 -13.16 13.90
N ALA A 28 8.36 -12.36 14.58
CA ALA A 28 9.77 -12.19 14.26
C ALA A 28 10.56 -13.48 14.44
N ALA A 29 10.31 -14.23 15.52
CA ALA A 29 10.90 -15.55 15.76
C ALA A 29 10.51 -16.58 14.67
N ALA A 30 9.29 -16.45 14.10
CA ALA A 30 8.83 -17.25 12.96
C ALA A 30 9.42 -16.79 11.61
N GLY A 31 10.37 -15.84 11.62
CA GLY A 31 11.08 -15.34 10.45
C GLY A 31 10.34 -14.24 9.68
N LEU A 32 9.36 -13.56 10.30
CA LEU A 32 8.62 -12.48 9.70
C LEU A 32 9.20 -11.12 10.11
N TYR A 33 9.38 -10.23 9.14
CA TYR A 33 9.81 -8.86 9.38
C TYR A 33 8.61 -8.00 9.76
N VAL A 34 8.61 -7.48 10.98
CA VAL A 34 7.51 -6.70 11.53
C VAL A 34 7.85 -5.22 11.66
N PHE A 35 6.82 -4.39 11.65
CA PHE A 35 6.92 -2.97 11.98
C PHE A 35 5.60 -2.46 12.59
N PRO A 36 5.64 -1.35 13.36
CA PRO A 36 4.48 -0.84 14.07
C PRO A 36 3.56 -0.04 13.14
N LEU A 37 2.24 -0.24 13.30
CA LEU A 37 1.19 0.65 12.80
C LEU A 37 0.55 1.39 13.98
N TYR A 38 0.11 2.62 13.76
CA TYR A 38 -0.63 3.33 14.81
C TYR A 38 -1.84 2.54 15.28
N PRO A 39 -2.14 2.56 16.61
CA PRO A 39 -3.22 1.79 17.18
C PRO A 39 -4.57 2.09 16.51
N GLY A 40 -5.33 1.05 16.21
CA GLY A 40 -6.63 1.16 15.56
C GLY A 40 -6.59 1.46 14.07
N THR A 41 -5.43 1.46 13.43
CA THR A 41 -5.28 1.68 11.98
C THR A 41 -4.74 0.46 11.27
N LYS A 42 -4.93 0.39 9.94
CA LYS A 42 -4.35 -0.65 9.06
C LYS A 42 -3.37 -0.11 8.04
N ASN A 43 -3.32 1.21 7.88
CA ASN A 43 -2.62 1.89 6.78
C ASN A 43 -1.79 3.10 7.24
N MET A 44 -1.48 3.17 8.54
CA MET A 44 -0.66 4.24 9.11
C MET A 44 0.57 3.64 9.81
N PRO A 45 1.69 3.44 9.09
CA PRO A 45 2.96 3.09 9.70
C PRO A 45 3.37 4.11 10.76
N ALA A 46 3.91 3.63 11.87
CA ALA A 46 4.48 4.48 12.92
C ALA A 46 5.98 4.73 12.71
N VAL A 47 6.54 4.19 11.64
CA VAL A 47 7.90 4.40 11.15
C VAL A 47 7.85 5.06 9.78
N THR A 48 8.91 5.80 9.41
CA THR A 48 8.91 6.63 8.20
C THR A 48 9.15 5.82 6.93
N ASP A 49 10.09 4.88 7.00
CA ASP A 49 10.50 4.01 5.89
C ASP A 49 10.29 2.53 6.25
N TRP A 50 9.01 2.17 6.34
CA TRP A 50 8.62 0.84 6.80
C TRP A 50 9.20 -0.31 5.98
N GLU A 51 9.50 -0.11 4.68
CA GLU A 51 10.09 -1.16 3.84
C GLU A 51 11.50 -1.53 4.31
N ASN A 52 12.30 -0.54 4.72
CA ASN A 52 13.67 -0.73 5.20
C ASN A 52 13.75 -0.88 6.72
N GLU A 53 12.80 -0.31 7.46
CA GLU A 53 12.77 -0.37 8.93
C GLU A 53 12.15 -1.64 9.49
N ALA A 54 11.35 -2.38 8.70
CA ALA A 54 10.80 -3.67 9.12
C ALA A 54 11.92 -4.61 9.58
N THR A 55 11.74 -5.23 10.75
CA THR A 55 12.81 -5.95 11.43
C THR A 55 12.36 -7.27 12.07
N ARG A 56 13.32 -8.13 12.37
CA ARG A 56 13.17 -9.29 13.26
C ARG A 56 13.98 -9.13 14.53
N ASP A 57 14.65 -8.00 14.71
CA ASP A 57 15.42 -7.70 15.90
C ASP A 57 14.51 -7.58 17.14
N PRO A 58 14.66 -8.47 18.15
CA PRO A 58 13.81 -8.48 19.33
C PRO A 58 13.97 -7.23 20.20
N GLU A 59 15.13 -6.60 20.22
CA GLU A 59 15.38 -5.40 21.00
C GLU A 59 14.60 -4.22 20.41
N LYS A 60 14.72 -4.01 19.09
CA LYS A 60 13.99 -2.97 18.37
C LYS A 60 12.48 -3.17 18.45
N ILE A 61 12.01 -4.41 18.36
CA ILE A 61 10.59 -4.76 18.52
C ILE A 61 10.12 -4.43 19.94
N THR A 62 10.88 -4.86 20.96
CA THR A 62 10.55 -4.57 22.36
C THR A 62 10.48 -3.06 22.61
N GLN A 63 11.45 -2.28 22.11
CA GLN A 63 11.43 -0.83 22.22
C GLN A 63 10.13 -0.23 21.67
N TRP A 64 9.73 -0.58 20.45
CA TRP A 64 8.52 -0.05 19.84
C TRP A 64 7.25 -0.36 20.66
N TRP A 65 7.06 -1.62 21.03
CA TRP A 65 5.82 -2.02 21.74
C TRP A 65 5.81 -1.68 23.23
N THR A 66 6.95 -1.35 23.82
CA THR A 66 7.02 -0.74 25.15
C THR A 66 6.59 0.72 25.12
N GLU A 67 6.97 1.45 24.06
CA GLU A 67 6.56 2.85 23.87
C GLU A 67 5.04 3.00 23.71
N ARG A 68 4.41 2.12 22.92
CA ARG A 68 2.97 2.21 22.63
C ARG A 68 2.39 0.86 22.18
N PRO A 69 1.12 0.56 22.48
CA PRO A 69 0.48 -0.68 22.05
C PRO A 69 0.09 -0.61 20.55
N TYR A 70 1.08 -0.53 19.68
CA TYR A 70 0.91 -0.48 18.24
C TYR A 70 0.20 -1.70 17.67
N ASN A 71 -0.47 -1.55 16.53
CA ASN A 71 -0.83 -2.66 15.67
C ASN A 71 0.42 -3.22 14.98
N ILE A 72 0.32 -4.45 14.47
CA ILE A 72 1.45 -5.16 13.88
C ILE A 72 1.24 -5.24 12.37
N ALA A 73 2.21 -4.76 11.61
CA ALA A 73 2.33 -5.05 10.19
C ALA A 73 3.48 -6.03 9.95
N VAL A 74 3.29 -6.90 8.95
CA VAL A 74 4.34 -7.80 8.44
C VAL A 74 4.69 -7.35 7.03
N ALA A 75 5.93 -6.92 6.82
CA ALA A 75 6.47 -6.58 5.51
C ALA A 75 6.62 -7.85 4.66
N THR A 76 5.94 -7.91 3.53
CA THR A 76 5.84 -9.16 2.76
C THR A 76 7.12 -9.52 2.02
N ARG A 77 7.83 -8.53 1.43
CA ARG A 77 9.05 -8.78 0.67
C ARG A 77 10.16 -9.41 1.53
N PRO A 78 10.64 -8.79 2.62
CA PRO A 78 11.70 -9.35 3.45
C PRO A 78 11.26 -10.63 4.16
N SER A 79 9.96 -10.80 4.43
CA SER A 79 9.39 -12.02 5.02
C SER A 79 9.16 -13.13 4.00
N ARG A 80 9.39 -12.88 2.70
CA ARG A 80 9.14 -13.82 1.61
C ARG A 80 7.71 -14.37 1.63
N LEU A 81 6.74 -13.47 1.77
CA LEU A 81 5.33 -13.79 1.86
C LEU A 81 4.57 -13.40 0.59
N VAL A 82 3.63 -14.26 0.26
CA VAL A 82 2.46 -13.97 -0.55
C VAL A 82 1.24 -14.17 0.32
N VAL A 83 0.46 -13.14 0.53
CA VAL A 83 -0.78 -13.24 1.30
C VAL A 83 -1.95 -12.97 0.36
N VAL A 84 -2.84 -13.96 0.26
CA VAL A 84 -4.10 -13.85 -0.47
C VAL A 84 -5.13 -13.28 0.50
N ASP A 85 -5.61 -12.07 0.21
CA ASP A 85 -6.58 -11.33 1.01
C ASP A 85 -7.95 -11.48 0.35
N LEU A 86 -8.82 -12.25 1.00
CA LEU A 86 -10.14 -12.66 0.51
C LEU A 86 -11.21 -11.80 1.17
N ASP A 87 -11.65 -10.76 0.47
CA ASP A 87 -12.63 -9.80 0.99
C ASP A 87 -14.09 -10.24 0.75
N PRO A 88 -15.02 -9.90 1.67
CA PRO A 88 -16.43 -9.93 1.35
C PRO A 88 -16.79 -8.80 0.38
N ARG A 89 -17.85 -8.99 -0.40
CA ARG A 89 -18.50 -7.92 -1.17
C ARG A 89 -19.03 -6.86 -0.21
N LYS A 90 -18.78 -5.60 -0.51
CA LYS A 90 -19.20 -4.48 0.35
C LYS A 90 -20.56 -3.95 -0.10
N PRO A 91 -21.37 -3.42 0.83
CA PRO A 91 -22.50 -2.57 0.46
C PRO A 91 -22.00 -1.39 -0.40
N GLY A 92 -22.61 -1.18 -1.57
CA GLY A 92 -22.18 -0.15 -2.51
C GLY A 92 -21.15 -0.62 -3.56
N ASP A 93 -20.73 -1.89 -3.57
CA ASP A 93 -20.11 -2.51 -4.74
C ASP A 93 -21.24 -2.80 -5.75
N ASP A 94 -21.61 -1.76 -6.55
CA ASP A 94 -22.77 -1.77 -7.42
C ASP A 94 -22.63 -2.73 -8.61
N GLU A 95 -21.42 -3.02 -9.02
CA GLU A 95 -21.15 -3.97 -10.08
C GLU A 95 -20.93 -5.39 -9.54
N ALA A 96 -21.74 -6.33 -10.04
CA ALA A 96 -21.46 -7.73 -9.78
C ALA A 96 -20.10 -8.11 -10.39
N PRO A 97 -19.37 -9.05 -9.78
CA PRO A 97 -18.19 -9.62 -10.44
C PRO A 97 -18.58 -10.20 -11.80
N GLU A 98 -17.64 -10.13 -12.76
CA GLU A 98 -17.81 -10.75 -14.08
C GLU A 98 -17.90 -12.28 -13.98
N GLU A 99 -18.48 -12.90 -15.02
CA GLU A 99 -18.51 -14.37 -15.12
C GLU A 99 -17.07 -14.96 -15.02
N PRO A 100 -16.90 -16.09 -14.37
CA PRO A 100 -17.93 -16.97 -13.75
C PRO A 100 -18.23 -16.63 -12.28
N TYR A 101 -17.87 -15.44 -11.78
CA TYR A 101 -17.91 -15.09 -10.35
C TYR A 101 -19.08 -14.20 -9.94
N GLU A 102 -20.03 -13.94 -10.82
CA GLU A 102 -21.13 -12.99 -10.64
C GLU A 102 -22.01 -13.27 -9.40
N ARG A 103 -22.11 -14.55 -9.00
CA ARG A 103 -22.86 -14.99 -7.82
C ARG A 103 -22.04 -14.98 -6.53
N CYS A 104 -20.73 -14.74 -6.61
CA CYS A 104 -19.85 -14.75 -5.46
C CYS A 104 -20.05 -13.50 -4.60
N LYS A 105 -20.29 -13.71 -3.31
CA LYS A 105 -20.41 -12.63 -2.31
C LYS A 105 -19.16 -12.48 -1.46
N HIS A 106 -18.18 -13.36 -1.62
CA HIS A 106 -16.96 -13.40 -0.83
C HIS A 106 -15.79 -13.97 -1.62
N GLY A 107 -14.60 -13.38 -1.48
CA GLY A 107 -13.38 -13.85 -2.13
C GLY A 107 -13.05 -15.32 -1.84
N LEU A 108 -13.49 -15.85 -0.71
CA LEU A 108 -13.37 -17.27 -0.38
C LEU A 108 -14.09 -18.17 -1.41
N GLN A 109 -15.24 -17.76 -1.90
CA GLN A 109 -16.01 -18.50 -2.92
C GLN A 109 -15.27 -18.43 -4.26
N VAL A 110 -14.82 -17.23 -4.65
CA VAL A 110 -14.02 -17.01 -5.85
C VAL A 110 -12.75 -17.87 -5.83
N PHE A 111 -12.00 -17.83 -4.73
CA PHE A 111 -10.76 -18.57 -4.59
C PHE A 111 -10.97 -20.09 -4.62
N ARG A 112 -12.09 -20.58 -4.07
CA ARG A 112 -12.47 -22.00 -4.18
C ARG A 112 -12.77 -22.40 -5.63
N MET A 113 -13.48 -21.56 -6.38
CA MET A 113 -13.76 -21.80 -7.79
C MET A 113 -12.48 -21.81 -8.62
N MET A 114 -11.53 -20.91 -8.35
CA MET A 114 -10.22 -20.90 -9.00
C MET A 114 -9.44 -22.18 -8.75
N ALA A 115 -9.39 -22.66 -7.50
CA ALA A 115 -8.72 -23.89 -7.16
C ALA A 115 -9.37 -25.09 -7.88
N ALA A 116 -10.71 -25.13 -7.91
CA ALA A 116 -11.45 -26.18 -8.64
C ALA A 116 -11.18 -26.14 -10.15
N ALA A 117 -11.16 -24.96 -10.76
CA ALA A 117 -10.85 -24.77 -12.18
C ALA A 117 -9.41 -25.21 -12.52
N ALA A 118 -8.47 -25.06 -11.57
CA ALA A 118 -7.11 -25.56 -11.69
C ALA A 118 -6.97 -27.06 -11.37
N GLY A 119 -8.05 -27.78 -11.08
CA GLY A 119 -8.01 -29.19 -10.64
C GLY A 119 -7.28 -29.39 -9.31
N ALA A 120 -7.17 -28.35 -8.49
CA ALA A 120 -6.37 -28.36 -7.27
C ALA A 120 -7.22 -28.39 -6.00
N LYS A 121 -6.64 -28.96 -4.93
CA LYS A 121 -7.25 -28.87 -3.61
C LYS A 121 -7.24 -27.42 -3.12
N PHE A 122 -8.35 -27.01 -2.50
CA PHE A 122 -8.43 -25.69 -1.87
C PHE A 122 -7.42 -25.54 -0.72
N PRO A 123 -6.49 -24.55 -0.76
CA PRO A 123 -5.30 -24.56 0.09
C PRO A 123 -5.57 -23.95 1.47
N LEU A 124 -6.29 -24.67 2.33
CA LEU A 124 -6.54 -24.29 3.73
C LEU A 124 -5.45 -24.74 4.72
N ASP A 125 -4.49 -25.53 4.27
CA ASP A 125 -3.43 -26.10 5.11
C ASP A 125 -2.26 -25.12 5.29
N THR A 126 -2.58 -23.86 5.54
CA THR A 126 -1.63 -22.77 5.80
C THR A 126 -2.09 -21.89 6.97
N TYR A 127 -1.23 -21.00 7.46
CA TYR A 127 -1.61 -20.00 8.45
C TYR A 127 -2.65 -19.04 7.89
N ARG A 128 -3.69 -18.78 8.67
CA ARG A 128 -4.82 -17.94 8.28
C ARG A 128 -5.21 -16.96 9.36
N VAL A 129 -5.65 -15.77 8.94
CA VAL A 129 -6.11 -14.70 9.82
C VAL A 129 -7.48 -14.20 9.32
N ALA A 130 -8.45 -14.07 10.21
CA ALA A 130 -9.70 -13.37 9.92
C ALA A 130 -9.49 -11.87 10.06
N SER A 131 -9.97 -11.08 9.09
CA SER A 131 -10.00 -9.62 9.17
C SER A 131 -11.27 -9.11 9.86
N PRO A 132 -11.25 -7.91 10.45
CA PRO A 132 -12.44 -7.30 11.09
C PRO A 132 -13.63 -7.10 10.13
N SER A 133 -13.36 -6.98 8.83
CA SER A 133 -14.37 -6.82 7.78
C SER A 133 -15.06 -8.12 7.34
N GLY A 134 -14.74 -9.25 7.97
CA GLY A 134 -15.26 -10.57 7.61
C GLY A 134 -14.44 -11.29 6.54
N GLY A 135 -13.34 -10.69 6.05
CA GLY A 135 -12.40 -11.31 5.11
C GLY A 135 -11.46 -12.30 5.77
N GLN A 136 -10.63 -12.95 4.95
CA GLN A 136 -9.59 -13.87 5.41
C GLN A 136 -8.28 -13.65 4.66
N HIS A 137 -7.18 -13.64 5.37
CA HIS A 137 -5.82 -13.66 4.83
C HIS A 137 -5.29 -15.09 4.87
N LEU A 138 -4.85 -15.61 3.74
CA LEU A 138 -4.14 -16.87 3.61
C LEU A 138 -2.68 -16.57 3.34
N TYR A 139 -1.79 -17.07 4.20
CA TYR A 139 -0.35 -16.80 4.12
C TYR A 139 0.37 -17.94 3.41
N PHE A 140 1.25 -17.59 2.47
CA PHE A 140 2.09 -18.55 1.76
C PHE A 140 3.54 -18.07 1.69
N ARG A 141 4.49 -18.99 1.66
CA ARG A 141 5.89 -18.69 1.35
C ARG A 141 6.07 -18.55 -0.16
N ALA A 142 6.61 -17.40 -0.56
CA ALA A 142 7.00 -17.18 -1.95
C ALA A 142 8.16 -18.11 -2.35
N PRO A 143 8.21 -18.60 -3.61
CA PRO A 143 9.39 -19.27 -4.15
C PRO A 143 10.62 -18.36 -4.13
N ASP A 144 11.83 -18.96 -4.10
CA ASP A 144 13.08 -18.21 -3.97
C ASP A 144 13.43 -17.39 -5.21
N ASP A 145 13.06 -17.89 -6.35
CA ASP A 145 13.45 -17.43 -7.69
C ASP A 145 12.40 -16.53 -8.36
N VAL A 146 11.29 -16.23 -7.68
CA VAL A 146 10.18 -15.46 -8.26
C VAL A 146 9.88 -14.21 -7.45
N GLU A 147 10.00 -13.04 -8.06
CA GLU A 147 9.54 -11.79 -7.46
C GLU A 147 8.05 -11.58 -7.76
N LEU A 148 7.19 -11.79 -6.76
CA LEU A 148 5.77 -11.45 -6.83
C LEU A 148 5.53 -10.07 -6.22
N ARG A 149 4.57 -9.31 -6.79
CA ARG A 149 4.24 -7.95 -6.36
C ARG A 149 2.80 -7.85 -5.90
N ASN A 150 2.52 -6.82 -5.11
CA ASN A 150 1.16 -6.44 -4.74
C ASN A 150 0.26 -6.31 -5.96
N SER A 151 -0.97 -6.81 -5.83
CA SER A 151 -2.03 -6.54 -6.78
C SER A 151 -3.38 -6.41 -6.09
N GLN A 152 -4.23 -5.54 -6.61
CA GLN A 152 -5.61 -5.39 -6.16
C GLN A 152 -6.53 -5.92 -7.25
N ARG A 153 -7.38 -6.90 -6.92
CA ARG A 153 -8.40 -7.51 -7.80
C ARG A 153 -7.90 -7.98 -9.18
N ARG A 154 -6.58 -8.11 -9.38
CA ARG A 154 -6.01 -8.57 -10.66
C ARG A 154 -6.04 -10.08 -10.81
N LEU A 155 -5.92 -10.79 -9.71
CA LEU A 155 -6.00 -12.24 -9.71
C LEU A 155 -7.43 -12.71 -10.02
N ALA A 156 -8.39 -12.15 -9.30
CA ALA A 156 -9.82 -12.35 -9.50
C ALA A 156 -10.59 -11.30 -8.65
N PRO A 157 -11.89 -11.09 -8.88
CA PRO A 157 -12.69 -10.19 -8.07
C PRO A 157 -12.70 -10.62 -6.59
N LEU A 158 -12.80 -9.66 -5.68
CA LEU A 158 -12.80 -9.86 -4.23
C LEU A 158 -11.51 -10.50 -3.67
N ILE A 159 -10.44 -10.54 -4.45
CA ILE A 159 -9.14 -11.09 -4.06
C ILE A 159 -8.05 -10.05 -4.28
N ASP A 160 -7.44 -9.62 -3.19
CA ASP A 160 -6.20 -8.83 -3.21
C ASP A 160 -5.00 -9.74 -2.90
N VAL A 161 -3.86 -9.39 -3.46
CA VAL A 161 -2.60 -10.10 -3.17
C VAL A 161 -1.61 -9.13 -2.56
N ARG A 162 -1.09 -9.48 -1.38
CA ARG A 162 -0.01 -8.75 -0.71
C ARG A 162 1.28 -9.53 -0.88
N ALA A 163 2.21 -8.94 -1.61
CA ALA A 163 3.52 -9.50 -1.92
C ALA A 163 4.57 -8.36 -1.95
N GLY A 164 5.63 -8.47 -2.71
CA GLY A 164 6.68 -7.45 -2.79
C GLY A 164 6.14 -6.03 -2.98
N GLY A 165 6.62 -5.08 -2.17
CA GLY A 165 6.14 -3.71 -2.09
C GLY A 165 4.87 -3.54 -1.25
N GLY A 166 4.55 -4.50 -0.39
CA GLY A 166 3.41 -4.44 0.48
C GLY A 166 3.62 -4.99 1.87
N TYR A 167 2.58 -4.88 2.67
CA TYR A 167 2.51 -5.47 3.99
C TYR A 167 1.10 -6.00 4.28
N ILE A 168 1.01 -6.84 5.29
CA ILE A 168 -0.25 -7.36 5.81
C ILE A 168 -0.38 -7.05 7.29
N VAL A 169 -1.59 -6.73 7.74
CA VAL A 169 -1.88 -6.53 9.17
C VAL A 169 -2.00 -7.89 9.85
N ALA A 170 -1.21 -8.10 10.91
CA ALA A 170 -1.15 -9.36 11.62
C ALA A 170 -2.28 -9.52 12.64
N ALA A 171 -2.48 -10.77 13.07
CA ALA A 171 -3.38 -11.11 14.16
C ALA A 171 -3.07 -10.33 15.43
N THR A 172 -4.07 -10.12 16.30
CA THR A 172 -4.11 -9.28 17.50
C THR A 172 -4.17 -7.78 17.26
N SER A 173 -3.92 -7.31 16.04
CA SER A 173 -4.19 -5.93 15.65
C SER A 173 -5.70 -5.66 15.63
N TRP A 174 -6.10 -4.41 15.85
CA TRP A 174 -7.51 -4.03 15.93
C TRP A 174 -7.82 -2.81 15.07
N ARG A 175 -9.08 -2.57 14.79
CA ARG A 175 -9.57 -1.44 14.02
C ARG A 175 -10.43 -0.52 14.87
N ARG A 176 -10.24 0.78 14.73
CA ARG A 176 -11.04 1.79 15.44
C ARG A 176 -12.52 1.72 15.07
N GLU A 177 -12.81 1.33 13.84
CA GLU A 177 -14.17 1.12 13.34
C GLU A 177 -14.83 -0.15 13.92
N GLY A 178 -14.10 -0.90 14.70
CA GLY A 178 -14.53 -2.13 15.38
C GLY A 178 -13.81 -3.38 14.88
N GLY A 179 -13.73 -4.37 15.77
CA GLY A 179 -13.17 -5.69 15.51
C GLY A 179 -11.64 -5.77 15.53
N SER A 180 -11.14 -6.97 15.46
CA SER A 180 -9.71 -7.29 15.48
C SER A 180 -9.35 -8.37 14.46
N TYR A 181 -8.09 -8.34 14.03
CA TYR A 181 -7.50 -9.42 13.24
C TYR A 181 -7.24 -10.62 14.15
N ARG A 182 -7.74 -11.78 13.79
CA ARG A 182 -7.73 -12.97 14.63
C ARG A 182 -7.17 -14.18 13.89
N ALA A 183 -6.15 -14.82 14.46
CA ALA A 183 -5.65 -16.07 13.91
C ALA A 183 -6.77 -17.13 13.91
N LEU A 184 -6.96 -17.81 12.79
CA LEU A 184 -7.94 -18.87 12.61
C LEU A 184 -7.36 -20.26 12.93
N ASN A 185 -6.03 -20.35 12.95
CA ASN A 185 -5.29 -21.57 13.28
C ASN A 185 -3.85 -21.23 13.67
N ASN A 186 -3.09 -22.25 14.08
CA ASN A 186 -1.66 -22.16 14.41
C ASN A 186 -0.80 -22.99 13.43
N ARG A 187 -1.26 -23.18 12.19
CA ARG A 187 -0.52 -23.91 11.18
C ARG A 187 0.73 -23.13 10.74
N PRO A 188 1.79 -23.82 10.32
CA PRO A 188 2.90 -23.16 9.67
C PRO A 188 2.44 -22.52 8.36
N ILE A 189 3.18 -21.49 7.91
CA ILE A 189 2.98 -20.88 6.60
C ILE A 189 3.44 -21.87 5.54
N ALA A 190 2.51 -22.36 4.72
CA ALA A 190 2.78 -23.36 3.68
C ALA A 190 3.49 -22.71 2.46
N PRO A 191 4.21 -23.50 1.65
CA PRO A 191 4.67 -23.05 0.34
C PRO A 191 3.51 -22.59 -0.55
N LEU A 192 3.77 -21.61 -1.43
CA LEU A 192 2.78 -21.15 -2.40
C LEU A 192 2.43 -22.30 -3.37
N PRO A 193 1.15 -22.69 -3.51
CA PRO A 193 0.75 -23.73 -4.46
C PRO A 193 1.13 -23.37 -5.91
N HIS A 194 1.61 -24.36 -6.69
CA HIS A 194 2.03 -24.13 -8.09
C HIS A 194 0.93 -23.51 -8.94
N TRP A 195 -0.30 -24.02 -8.88
CA TRP A 195 -1.42 -23.45 -9.63
C TRP A 195 -1.67 -21.97 -9.31
N LEU A 196 -1.47 -21.60 -8.04
CA LEU A 196 -1.66 -20.20 -7.61
C LEU A 196 -0.49 -19.34 -8.07
N LEU A 197 0.73 -19.87 -8.06
CA LEU A 197 1.88 -19.18 -8.65
C LEU A 197 1.64 -18.92 -10.14
N ASP A 198 1.20 -19.93 -10.90
CA ASP A 198 0.91 -19.78 -12.34
C ASP A 198 -0.18 -18.74 -12.59
N ALA A 199 -1.26 -18.74 -11.79
CA ALA A 199 -2.31 -17.75 -11.87
C ALA A 199 -1.80 -16.34 -11.55
N LEU A 200 -0.94 -16.18 -10.54
CA LEU A 200 -0.32 -14.89 -10.19
C LEU A 200 0.63 -14.39 -11.28
N LEU A 201 1.36 -15.27 -11.93
CA LEU A 201 2.24 -14.94 -13.04
C LEU A 201 1.44 -14.50 -14.27
N ALA A 202 0.33 -15.20 -14.57
CA ALA A 202 -0.58 -14.86 -15.66
C ALA A 202 -1.30 -13.53 -15.43
N ALA A 203 -1.67 -13.24 -14.18
CA ALA A 203 -2.31 -11.97 -13.79
C ALA A 203 -1.35 -10.77 -13.73
N ARG A 204 -0.06 -10.97 -13.94
CA ARG A 204 0.90 -9.85 -14.05
C ARG A 204 0.49 -8.94 -15.21
N PRO A 205 0.65 -7.61 -15.07
CA PRO A 205 0.63 -6.77 -16.25
C PRO A 205 1.65 -7.38 -17.22
N ARG A 206 1.18 -7.84 -18.37
CA ARG A 206 2.11 -8.16 -19.44
C ARG A 206 2.94 -6.89 -19.61
N PRO A 207 4.29 -6.94 -19.61
CA PRO A 207 5.03 -5.85 -20.16
C PRO A 207 4.37 -5.65 -21.53
N GLU A 208 3.71 -4.52 -21.75
CA GLU A 208 3.40 -4.15 -23.12
C GLU A 208 4.76 -4.22 -23.78
N THR A 209 4.98 -5.21 -24.64
CA THR A 209 6.11 -5.22 -25.54
C THR A 209 5.96 -3.88 -26.21
N PRO A 210 6.88 -2.91 -26.00
CA PRO A 210 6.77 -1.65 -26.70
C PRO A 210 6.56 -2.07 -28.14
N PRO A 211 5.53 -1.59 -28.85
CA PRO A 211 5.34 -1.94 -30.24
C PRO A 211 6.72 -1.75 -30.84
N VAL A 212 7.24 -2.81 -31.50
CA VAL A 212 8.53 -2.73 -32.22
C VAL A 212 8.46 -1.41 -32.94
N PRO A 213 9.33 -0.41 -32.62
CA PRO A 213 9.17 0.90 -33.21
C PRO A 213 9.21 0.67 -34.69
N ALA A 214 8.08 0.88 -35.38
CA ALA A 214 8.11 1.06 -36.80
C ALA A 214 9.24 2.07 -37.07
N PRO A 215 10.08 1.90 -38.13
CA PRO A 215 11.20 2.79 -38.40
C PRO A 215 10.68 4.21 -38.23
N ARG A 216 11.18 4.92 -37.18
CA ARG A 216 10.73 6.28 -36.90
C ARG A 216 10.90 7.10 -38.15
N PRO A 217 9.83 7.68 -38.71
CA PRO A 217 10.01 8.78 -39.63
C PRO A 217 10.89 9.80 -38.85
N VAL A 218 11.97 10.24 -39.47
CA VAL A 218 12.79 11.32 -38.92
C VAL A 218 11.82 12.45 -38.56
N PRO A 219 11.75 12.90 -37.29
CA PRO A 219 10.76 13.89 -36.90
C PRO A 219 11.00 15.14 -37.73
N ALA A 220 10.00 15.49 -38.56
CA ALA A 220 9.95 16.84 -39.09
C ALA A 220 9.96 17.79 -37.88
N MET A 221 10.84 18.78 -37.85
CA MET A 221 10.88 19.78 -36.77
C MET A 221 9.46 20.32 -36.51
N PRO A 222 8.91 20.21 -35.32
CA PRO A 222 7.55 20.66 -35.07
C PRO A 222 7.44 22.15 -35.38
N SER A 223 6.38 22.51 -36.08
CA SER A 223 6.12 23.93 -36.38
C SER A 223 5.94 24.70 -35.05
N ALA A 224 6.29 25.98 -35.00
CA ALA A 224 6.10 26.82 -33.84
C ALA A 224 4.67 26.80 -33.28
N THR A 225 3.68 26.53 -34.13
CA THR A 225 2.27 26.38 -33.76
C THR A 225 1.97 25.05 -33.09
N HIS A 226 2.62 23.95 -33.48
CA HIS A 226 2.50 22.63 -32.84
C HIS A 226 3.10 22.67 -31.43
N SER A 227 4.24 23.31 -31.26
CA SER A 227 4.87 23.50 -29.95
C SER A 227 4.00 24.31 -28.99
N LYS A 228 3.34 25.37 -29.46
CA LYS A 228 2.40 26.18 -28.63
C LYS A 228 1.15 25.41 -28.22
N ARG A 229 0.57 24.59 -29.12
CA ARG A 229 -0.59 23.75 -28.80
C ARG A 229 -0.24 22.67 -27.78
N MET A 230 0.91 22.04 -27.90
CA MET A 230 1.42 21.06 -26.96
C MET A 230 1.58 21.69 -25.57
N GLN A 231 2.22 22.86 -25.49
CA GLN A 231 2.40 23.57 -24.23
C GLN A 231 1.07 23.92 -23.57
N ALA A 232 0.10 24.45 -24.34
CA ALA A 232 -1.25 24.79 -23.84
C ALA A 232 -2.01 23.55 -23.36
N TYR A 233 -1.84 22.41 -24.01
CA TYR A 233 -2.45 21.14 -23.61
C TYR A 233 -1.85 20.61 -22.30
N VAL A 234 -0.53 20.60 -22.18
CA VAL A 234 0.19 20.20 -20.96
C VAL A 234 -0.21 21.11 -19.79
N GLU A 235 -0.24 22.42 -20.00
CA GLU A 235 -0.62 23.37 -18.97
C GLU A 235 -2.02 23.13 -18.43
N ARG A 236 -3.01 22.84 -19.29
CA ARG A 236 -4.36 22.49 -18.84
C ARG A 236 -4.39 21.21 -18.00
N ILE A 237 -3.57 20.21 -18.32
CA ILE A 237 -3.47 19.00 -17.51
C ILE A 237 -2.91 19.33 -16.13
N VAL A 238 -1.85 20.13 -16.10
CA VAL A 238 -1.19 20.55 -14.85
C VAL A 238 -2.17 21.33 -13.98
N GLU A 239 -2.83 22.36 -14.53
CA GLU A 239 -3.83 23.17 -13.81
C GLU A 239 -4.96 22.31 -13.27
N ALA A 240 -5.53 21.42 -14.07
CA ALA A 240 -6.62 20.54 -13.65
C ALA A 240 -6.22 19.61 -12.48
N GLU A 241 -4.98 19.12 -12.42
CA GLU A 241 -4.53 18.30 -11.30
C GLU A 241 -4.20 19.14 -10.06
N LEU A 242 -3.70 20.37 -10.23
CA LEU A 242 -3.49 21.32 -9.12
C LEU A 242 -4.82 21.77 -8.50
N ASP A 243 -5.82 22.06 -9.31
CA ASP A 243 -7.17 22.43 -8.84
C ASP A 243 -7.82 21.29 -8.06
N LYS A 244 -7.74 20.06 -8.57
CA LYS A 244 -8.19 18.88 -7.83
C LYS A 244 -7.48 18.74 -6.49
N LEU A 245 -6.17 18.99 -6.45
CA LEU A 245 -5.38 18.92 -5.23
C LEU A 245 -5.78 20.02 -4.25
N ALA A 246 -6.00 21.24 -4.72
CA ALA A 246 -6.40 22.39 -3.90
C ALA A 246 -7.77 22.20 -3.24
N THR A 247 -8.72 21.59 -3.95
CA THR A 247 -10.11 21.43 -3.52
C THR A 247 -10.36 20.21 -2.61
N VAL A 248 -9.34 19.39 -2.32
CA VAL A 248 -9.52 18.18 -1.50
C VAL A 248 -9.90 18.54 -0.06
N PRO A 249 -11.06 18.05 0.44
CA PRO A 249 -11.52 18.34 1.79
C PRO A 249 -10.54 17.87 2.87
N LYS A 250 -10.57 18.56 4.02
CA LYS A 250 -9.86 18.10 5.23
C LYS A 250 -10.49 16.80 5.71
N GLY A 251 -9.79 15.68 5.53
CA GLY A 251 -10.25 14.36 5.97
C GLY A 251 -9.15 13.32 5.96
N VAL A 252 -9.27 12.28 6.80
CA VAL A 252 -8.25 11.26 6.98
C VAL A 252 -7.99 10.50 5.66
N GLY A 253 -6.76 10.53 5.20
CA GLY A 253 -6.28 9.79 4.02
C GLY A 253 -6.50 10.46 2.66
N LYS A 254 -7.58 11.25 2.48
CA LYS A 254 -7.92 11.83 1.16
C LYS A 254 -6.85 12.77 0.61
N ARG A 255 -6.27 13.64 1.45
CA ARG A 255 -5.23 14.58 1.04
C ARG A 255 -3.91 13.91 0.70
N HIS A 256 -3.52 12.86 1.41
CA HIS A 256 -2.33 12.08 1.09
C HIS A 256 -2.47 11.39 -0.28
N GLU A 257 -3.61 10.74 -0.51
CA GLU A 257 -3.91 10.09 -1.77
C GLU A 257 -3.95 11.07 -2.94
N ALA A 258 -4.58 12.24 -2.75
CA ALA A 258 -4.64 13.29 -3.77
C ALA A 258 -3.23 13.80 -4.14
N ARG A 259 -2.36 14.08 -3.15
CA ARG A 259 -0.96 14.47 -3.38
C ARG A 259 -0.20 13.42 -4.19
N ARG A 260 -0.32 12.15 -3.79
CA ARG A 260 0.32 11.05 -4.49
C ARG A 260 -0.16 10.93 -5.94
N ASN A 261 -1.46 11.02 -6.17
CA ASN A 261 -2.05 10.86 -7.50
C ASN A 261 -1.69 12.04 -8.42
N ALA A 262 -1.73 13.27 -7.93
CA ALA A 262 -1.31 14.46 -8.68
C ALA A 262 0.18 14.38 -9.04
N ALA A 263 1.04 14.03 -8.07
CA ALA A 263 2.47 13.87 -8.30
C ALA A 263 2.77 12.76 -9.33
N LEU A 264 2.06 11.64 -9.28
CA LEU A 264 2.22 10.56 -10.24
C LEU A 264 1.86 11.00 -11.67
N LYS A 265 0.76 11.74 -11.85
CA LYS A 265 0.33 12.23 -13.16
C LYS A 265 1.27 13.27 -13.75
N LEU A 266 1.74 14.22 -12.92
CA LEU A 266 2.75 15.18 -13.36
C LEU A 266 4.09 14.48 -13.64
N GLY A 267 4.43 13.45 -12.86
CA GLY A 267 5.59 12.61 -13.11
C GLY A 267 5.55 11.92 -14.48
N ASN A 268 4.37 11.44 -14.91
CA ASN A 268 4.22 10.87 -16.26
C ASN A 268 4.52 11.90 -17.38
N LEU A 269 4.15 13.18 -17.17
CA LEU A 269 4.50 14.26 -18.08
C LEU A 269 6.00 14.58 -18.06
N VAL A 270 6.62 14.48 -16.88
CA VAL A 270 8.09 14.63 -16.75
C VAL A 270 8.81 13.53 -17.50
N GLY A 271 8.38 12.28 -17.36
CA GLY A 271 8.96 11.15 -18.08
C GLY A 271 8.79 11.24 -19.60
N GLY A 272 7.69 11.87 -20.05
CA GLY A 272 7.43 12.16 -21.47
C GLY A 272 8.10 13.43 -22.01
N GLU A 273 8.96 14.07 -21.21
CA GLU A 273 9.68 15.33 -21.58
C GLU A 273 8.76 16.53 -21.87
N HIS A 274 7.49 16.46 -21.43
CA HIS A 274 6.51 17.53 -21.61
C HIS A 274 6.55 18.57 -20.49
N LEU A 275 7.16 18.23 -19.34
CA LEU A 275 7.26 19.07 -18.15
C LEU A 275 8.62 18.82 -17.47
N THR A 276 9.29 19.85 -16.98
CA THR A 276 10.51 19.65 -16.19
C THR A 276 10.15 19.20 -14.76
N ARG A 277 10.98 18.31 -14.18
CA ARG A 277 10.79 17.85 -12.79
C ARG A 277 10.76 19.01 -11.80
N THR A 278 11.62 20.01 -12.00
CA THR A 278 11.70 21.20 -11.16
C THR A 278 10.40 22.00 -11.17
N ASN A 279 9.80 22.21 -12.35
CA ASN A 279 8.54 22.91 -12.49
C ASN A 279 7.38 22.12 -11.87
N ALA A 280 7.31 20.82 -12.13
CA ALA A 280 6.31 19.94 -11.55
C ALA A 280 6.37 19.94 -10.01
N LEU A 281 7.58 19.82 -9.45
CA LEU A 281 7.79 19.83 -8.00
C LEU A 281 7.38 21.16 -7.36
N ALA A 282 7.82 22.27 -7.93
CA ALA A 282 7.51 23.62 -7.40
C ALA A 282 6.01 23.87 -7.35
N ARG A 283 5.29 23.59 -8.45
CA ARG A 283 3.84 23.80 -8.55
C ARG A 283 3.03 22.89 -7.62
N LEU A 284 3.43 21.63 -7.50
CA LEU A 284 2.79 20.71 -6.56
C LEU A 284 3.01 21.11 -5.11
N LEU A 285 4.22 21.54 -4.74
CA LEU A 285 4.53 21.98 -3.38
C LEU A 285 3.78 23.26 -3.00
N GLU A 286 3.63 24.20 -3.90
CA GLU A 286 2.85 25.42 -3.68
C GLU A 286 1.43 25.13 -3.18
N VAL A 287 0.74 24.20 -3.83
CA VAL A 287 -0.61 23.79 -3.44
C VAL A 287 -0.58 22.83 -2.24
N ALA A 288 0.28 21.83 -2.25
CA ALA A 288 0.25 20.76 -1.27
C ALA A 288 0.72 21.18 0.13
N LEU A 289 1.58 22.19 0.26
CA LEU A 289 2.00 22.73 1.56
C LEU A 289 0.83 23.40 2.32
N THR A 290 -0.23 23.80 1.65
CA THR A 290 -1.48 24.22 2.30
C THR A 290 -2.17 23.08 3.07
N HIS A 291 -1.77 21.85 2.82
CA HIS A 291 -2.26 20.67 3.53
C HIS A 291 -1.51 20.38 4.85
N VAL A 292 -0.42 21.10 5.13
CA VAL A 292 0.34 21.01 6.39
C VAL A 292 -0.54 21.48 7.54
N GLY A 293 -0.46 20.78 8.68
CA GLY A 293 -1.19 21.13 9.88
C GLY A 293 -1.87 19.94 10.54
N THR A 294 -2.68 20.22 11.52
CA THR A 294 -3.43 19.23 12.29
C THR A 294 -4.88 19.17 11.83
N THR A 295 -5.42 17.95 11.74
CA THR A 295 -6.85 17.72 11.57
C THR A 295 -7.41 17.26 12.92
N ALA A 296 -8.37 18.02 13.47
CA ALA A 296 -9.07 17.66 14.69
C ALA A 296 -10.49 17.15 14.38
N ASP A 297 -11.05 16.32 15.28
CA ASP A 297 -12.47 15.98 15.24
C ASP A 297 -13.33 17.14 15.83
N PRO A 298 -14.67 17.05 15.74
CA PRO A 298 -15.56 18.06 16.29
C PRO A 298 -15.37 18.34 17.79
N ASN A 299 -14.75 17.40 18.52
CA ASN A 299 -14.45 17.53 19.94
C ASN A 299 -13.03 18.08 20.20
N GLY A 300 -12.34 18.61 19.19
CA GLY A 300 -11.00 19.18 19.29
C GLY A 300 -9.85 18.16 19.40
N ARG A 301 -10.12 16.86 19.29
CA ARG A 301 -9.09 15.82 19.36
C ARG A 301 -8.30 15.76 18.05
N VAL A 302 -6.99 15.90 18.11
CA VAL A 302 -6.11 15.79 16.93
C VAL A 302 -6.22 14.39 16.33
N ARG A 303 -6.67 14.31 15.06
CA ARG A 303 -6.81 13.04 14.32
C ARG A 303 -5.63 12.70 13.44
N SER A 304 -4.98 13.73 12.89
CA SER A 304 -3.74 13.55 12.12
C SER A 304 -2.93 14.85 12.11
N ARG A 305 -1.62 14.72 11.99
CA ARG A 305 -0.69 15.82 11.78
C ARG A 305 0.06 15.55 10.50
N THR A 306 -0.05 16.45 9.53
CA THR A 306 0.70 16.40 8.27
C THR A 306 1.85 17.40 8.36
N THR A 307 3.07 16.93 8.15
CA THR A 307 4.28 17.78 8.17
C THR A 307 4.67 18.20 6.75
N ALA A 308 5.44 19.29 6.63
CA ALA A 308 5.99 19.70 5.34
C ALA A 308 6.89 18.62 4.74
N HIS A 309 7.68 17.93 5.55
CA HIS A 309 8.53 16.82 5.12
C HIS A 309 7.71 15.67 4.51
N GLU A 310 6.64 15.24 5.18
CA GLU A 310 5.72 14.21 4.64
C GLU A 310 5.09 14.62 3.31
N VAL A 311 4.69 15.88 3.19
CA VAL A 311 4.13 16.43 1.95
C VAL A 311 5.16 16.35 0.82
N THR A 312 6.37 16.86 1.07
CA THR A 312 7.47 16.89 0.10
C THR A 312 7.84 15.48 -0.34
N THR A 313 8.10 14.57 0.60
CA THR A 313 8.46 13.18 0.30
C THR A 313 7.38 12.46 -0.52
N THR A 314 6.10 12.67 -0.19
CA THR A 314 4.98 12.08 -0.96
C THR A 314 5.00 12.54 -2.41
N ILE A 315 5.27 13.84 -2.64
CA ILE A 315 5.29 14.43 -3.99
C ILE A 315 6.52 13.96 -4.77
N GLU A 316 7.70 13.99 -4.17
CA GLU A 316 8.93 13.55 -4.82
C GLU A 316 8.85 12.09 -5.26
N ASN A 317 8.42 11.20 -4.36
CA ASN A 317 8.22 9.79 -4.67
C ASN A 317 7.19 9.58 -5.79
N GLY A 318 6.10 10.35 -5.78
CA GLY A 318 5.07 10.30 -6.82
C GLY A 318 5.60 10.74 -8.18
N LEU A 319 6.36 11.83 -8.23
CA LEU A 319 7.02 12.35 -9.44
C LEU A 319 8.01 11.33 -10.01
N ASP A 320 8.90 10.79 -9.16
CA ASP A 320 9.93 9.84 -9.59
C ASP A 320 9.32 8.50 -10.07
N TYR A 321 8.23 8.08 -9.44
CA TYR A 321 7.49 6.90 -9.87
C TYR A 321 6.75 7.14 -11.21
N GLY A 322 6.12 8.32 -11.36
CA GLY A 322 5.44 8.71 -12.60
C GLY A 322 6.42 8.87 -13.76
N ALA A 323 7.60 9.46 -13.54
CA ALA A 323 8.62 9.66 -14.57
C ALA A 323 9.12 8.36 -15.20
N LYS A 324 9.04 7.24 -14.48
CA LYS A 324 9.31 5.89 -15.03
C LYS A 324 8.22 5.35 -15.94
N ARG A 325 7.11 6.08 -16.09
CA ARG A 325 5.93 5.72 -16.90
C ARG A 325 5.55 6.90 -17.79
N PRO A 326 6.37 7.21 -18.81
CA PRO A 326 6.20 8.40 -19.63
C PRO A 326 4.83 8.42 -20.31
N ARG A 327 4.17 9.57 -20.28
CA ARG A 327 2.97 9.81 -21.08
C ARG A 327 3.40 10.29 -22.46
N VAL A 328 2.95 9.59 -23.50
CA VAL A 328 3.05 10.04 -24.88
C VAL A 328 1.76 10.81 -25.20
N ILE A 329 1.88 12.06 -25.61
CA ILE A 329 0.75 12.87 -26.09
C ILE A 329 0.70 12.75 -27.59
N THR A 330 -0.42 12.27 -28.13
CA THR A 330 -0.61 12.06 -29.58
C THR A 330 -1.22 13.29 -30.26
N GLU A 331 -1.05 13.41 -31.57
CA GLU A 331 -1.66 14.50 -32.35
C GLU A 331 -3.19 14.50 -32.26
N ALA A 332 -3.80 13.32 -32.23
CA ALA A 332 -5.25 13.18 -32.05
C ALA A 332 -5.73 13.81 -30.71
N GLU A 333 -4.97 13.67 -29.60
CA GLU A 333 -5.30 14.31 -28.32
C GLU A 333 -5.19 15.84 -28.37
N LEU A 334 -4.40 16.38 -29.30
CA LEU A 334 -4.26 17.83 -29.52
C LEU A 334 -5.38 18.41 -30.40
N GLU A 335 -6.04 17.57 -31.24
CA GLU A 335 -7.08 17.96 -32.16
C GLU A 335 -8.50 17.81 -31.63
N ASP A 336 -8.74 16.83 -30.75
CA ASP A 336 -10.08 16.38 -30.31
C ASP A 336 -10.84 17.35 -29.37
N ARG A 337 -10.36 18.59 -29.17
CA ARG A 337 -11.05 19.61 -28.35
C ARG A 337 -10.94 21.00 -28.97
N ARG A 338 -11.55 21.15 -30.15
CA ARG A 338 -11.97 22.47 -30.67
C ARG A 338 -13.30 22.91 -30.06
#